data_641e4c88ce8054522097b6a576569ea7
#
_entry.id   641e4c88ce8054522097b6a576569ea7
#
_cell.length_a   1.000
_cell.length_b   1.000
_cell.length_c   1.000
_cell.angle_alpha   90.00
_cell.angle_beta   90.00
_cell.angle_gamma   90.00
#
_symmetry.space_group_name_H-M   'P 1'
#
loop_
_entity.id
_entity.type
_entity.pdbx_description
1 polymer ?
#
loop_
_entity_poly.entity_id
_entity_poly.type
_entity_poly.pdbx_seq_one_letter_code
_entity_poly.pdbx_strand_id
1 'polypeptide(L)'
;MSMKNQIEQLIVEKVALLNRPDLFRKPIVSFSSATDSRYSELKEIIGPWHLNPTELLPDAQSVISYFVPFTSLVVAEPKTVDGGSEAWGEAYAIINPYFNVVNQAVIQYLSDLGYSASAVQATHTYDPKDMKSMWSHRSAAAIAGLGTFGANRMLITEKGSGGRFCSVLTSATLYEEQAPAETRCLYVKNGSCGLCFKICPVNALVPDSFDKFICQDECNKNQKQDRHGADTCGKCISVCPVAYID
;
A
#
# COMPACT_ATOMS: atom_id res chain seq x y z
N MET A 1 15.38 -14.94 18.58
CA MET A 1 14.28 -14.37 17.74
C MET A 1 14.72 -14.55 16.29
N SER A 2 13.83 -14.94 15.37
CA SER A 2 14.20 -15.07 13.95
C SER A 2 14.46 -13.69 13.32
N MET A 3 15.22 -13.66 12.22
CA MET A 3 15.47 -12.41 11.47
C MET A 3 14.16 -11.74 11.02
N LYS A 4 13.17 -12.54 10.58
CA LYS A 4 11.83 -12.05 10.25
C LYS A 4 11.20 -11.29 11.41
N ASN A 5 11.16 -11.89 12.59
CA ASN A 5 10.57 -11.27 13.78
C ASN A 5 11.32 -9.98 14.19
N GLN A 6 12.64 -9.93 14.00
CA GLN A 6 13.42 -8.72 14.28
C GLN A 6 13.12 -7.60 13.31
N ILE A 7 12.92 -7.91 12.01
CA ILE A 7 12.52 -6.93 11.00
C ILE A 7 11.10 -6.43 11.26
N GLU A 8 10.16 -7.33 11.58
CA GLU A 8 8.79 -6.96 11.95
C GLU A 8 8.77 -6.01 13.15
N GLN A 9 9.51 -6.38 14.22
CA GLN A 9 9.59 -5.55 15.41
C GLN A 9 10.23 -4.19 15.10
N LEU A 10 11.31 -4.16 14.31
CA LEU A 10 11.97 -2.92 13.90
C LEU A 10 11.02 -1.98 13.15
N ILE A 11 10.24 -2.50 12.19
CA ILE A 11 9.24 -1.71 11.45
C ILE A 11 8.18 -1.14 12.41
N VAL A 12 7.67 -1.98 13.32
CA VAL A 12 6.67 -1.58 14.32
C VAL A 12 7.22 -0.47 15.23
N GLU A 13 8.43 -0.65 15.76
CA GLU A 13 9.08 0.33 16.63
C GLU A 13 9.33 1.64 15.90
N LYS A 14 9.82 1.59 14.65
CA LYS A 14 10.06 2.81 13.87
C LYS A 14 8.77 3.59 13.60
N VAL A 15 7.69 2.91 13.25
CA VAL A 15 6.39 3.60 13.05
C VAL A 15 5.85 4.15 14.38
N ALA A 16 6.04 3.44 15.50
CA ALA A 16 5.63 3.92 16.82
C ALA A 16 6.35 5.21 17.25
N LEU A 17 7.59 5.44 16.76
CA LEU A 17 8.34 6.68 17.02
C LEU A 17 7.69 7.93 16.41
N LEU A 18 6.76 7.80 15.46
CA LEU A 18 5.93 8.92 15.01
C LEU A 18 5.11 9.52 16.14
N ASN A 19 4.81 8.73 17.17
CA ASN A 19 3.99 9.11 18.32
C ASN A 19 2.64 9.76 17.92
N ARG A 20 2.00 9.17 16.90
CA ARG A 20 0.71 9.59 16.35
C ARG A 20 -0.31 8.43 16.39
N PRO A 21 -0.68 7.95 17.61
CA PRO A 21 -1.68 6.89 17.77
C PRO A 21 -3.09 7.31 17.35
N ASP A 22 -3.31 8.60 17.17
CA ASP A 22 -4.50 9.22 16.60
C ASP A 22 -4.63 8.95 15.10
N LEU A 23 -3.53 8.76 14.37
CA LEU A 23 -3.50 8.54 12.93
C LEU A 23 -3.18 7.09 12.52
N PHE A 24 -2.23 6.46 13.22
CA PHE A 24 -1.64 5.18 12.79
C PHE A 24 -1.84 4.06 13.80
N ARG A 25 -2.03 2.86 13.26
CA ARG A 25 -2.09 1.61 14.01
C ARG A 25 -0.80 0.82 13.80
N LYS A 26 -0.64 -0.26 14.59
CA LYS A 26 0.48 -1.17 14.46
C LYS A 26 0.59 -1.72 13.03
N PRO A 27 1.75 -1.59 12.36
CA PRO A 27 2.00 -2.19 11.06
C PRO A 27 1.83 -3.70 11.04
N ILE A 28 1.51 -4.23 9.87
CA ILE A 28 1.61 -5.65 9.53
C ILE A 28 2.68 -5.84 8.45
N VAL A 29 3.43 -6.92 8.54
CA VAL A 29 4.57 -7.21 7.67
C VAL A 29 4.43 -8.61 7.10
N SER A 30 4.85 -8.82 5.87
CA SER A 30 4.95 -10.13 5.25
C SER A 30 6.10 -10.19 4.25
N PHE A 31 6.44 -11.39 3.83
CA PHE A 31 7.62 -11.67 3.04
C PHE A 31 7.24 -12.56 1.86
N SER A 32 7.74 -12.23 0.67
CA SER A 32 7.60 -13.07 -0.52
C SER A 32 8.95 -13.40 -1.15
N SER A 33 9.04 -14.47 -1.92
CA SER A 33 10.19 -14.75 -2.76
C SER A 33 10.35 -13.65 -3.81
N ALA A 34 11.57 -13.19 -4.04
CA ALA A 34 11.86 -12.27 -5.14
C ALA A 34 11.72 -12.92 -6.53
N THR A 35 11.69 -14.25 -6.58
CA THR A 35 11.53 -15.04 -7.80
C THR A 35 10.10 -15.62 -7.96
N ASP A 36 9.14 -15.16 -7.17
CA ASP A 36 7.74 -15.54 -7.33
C ASP A 36 7.23 -15.14 -8.72
N SER A 37 6.64 -16.11 -9.46
CA SER A 37 6.21 -15.91 -10.85
C SER A 37 5.22 -14.76 -11.04
N ARG A 38 4.42 -14.49 -10.01
CA ARG A 38 3.45 -13.38 -9.99
C ARG A 38 4.09 -12.01 -10.20
N TYR A 39 5.37 -11.82 -9.84
CA TYR A 39 6.06 -10.57 -10.17
C TYR A 39 6.22 -10.37 -11.68
N SER A 40 6.51 -11.45 -12.41
CA SER A 40 6.60 -11.39 -13.90
C SER A 40 5.24 -11.14 -14.55
N GLU A 41 4.15 -11.68 -13.99
CA GLU A 41 2.78 -11.44 -14.45
C GLU A 41 2.38 -9.94 -14.33
N LEU A 42 2.98 -9.18 -13.41
CA LEU A 42 2.71 -7.75 -13.29
C LEU A 42 3.12 -6.95 -14.55
N LYS A 43 4.05 -7.45 -15.37
CA LYS A 43 4.39 -6.84 -16.66
C LYS A 43 3.23 -6.93 -17.66
N GLU A 44 2.39 -7.94 -17.56
CA GLU A 44 1.18 -8.08 -18.37
C GLU A 44 0.00 -7.31 -17.78
N ILE A 45 -0.16 -7.36 -16.43
CA ILE A 45 -1.30 -6.75 -15.73
C ILE A 45 -1.17 -5.22 -15.63
N ILE A 46 0.02 -4.72 -15.27
CA ILE A 46 0.30 -3.29 -15.07
C ILE A 46 0.88 -2.67 -16.33
N GLY A 47 1.82 -3.37 -16.95
CA GLY A 47 2.50 -2.96 -18.16
C GLY A 47 3.98 -3.34 -18.19
N PRO A 48 4.61 -3.39 -19.39
CA PRO A 48 5.97 -3.89 -19.59
C PRO A 48 7.06 -3.06 -18.88
N TRP A 49 6.73 -1.87 -18.40
CA TRP A 49 7.62 -0.99 -17.61
C TRP A 49 7.70 -1.39 -16.12
N HIS A 50 6.82 -2.31 -15.64
CA HIS A 50 6.92 -2.79 -14.25
C HIS A 50 8.14 -3.69 -14.10
N LEU A 51 8.96 -3.43 -13.09
CA LEU A 51 10.20 -4.17 -12.87
C LEU A 51 9.96 -5.36 -11.93
N ASN A 52 10.69 -6.44 -12.17
CA ASN A 52 10.79 -7.56 -11.23
C ASN A 52 11.73 -7.18 -10.07
N PRO A 53 11.64 -7.85 -8.92
CA PRO A 53 12.54 -7.60 -7.80
C PRO A 53 14.02 -7.68 -8.18
N THR A 54 14.43 -8.63 -9.01
CA THR A 54 15.81 -8.82 -9.47
C THR A 54 16.29 -7.78 -10.46
N GLU A 55 15.40 -7.03 -11.11
CA GLU A 55 15.75 -5.87 -11.94
C GLU A 55 16.02 -4.62 -11.07
N LEU A 56 15.48 -4.57 -9.85
CA LEU A 56 15.69 -3.50 -8.87
C LEU A 56 16.88 -3.78 -7.93
N LEU A 57 17.09 -5.04 -7.55
CA LEU A 57 18.20 -5.52 -6.75
C LEU A 57 18.63 -6.88 -7.33
N PRO A 58 19.77 -6.97 -8.07
CA PRO A 58 20.12 -8.15 -8.84
C PRO A 58 20.26 -9.45 -8.03
N ASP A 59 20.67 -9.36 -6.79
CA ASP A 59 20.83 -10.48 -5.85
C ASP A 59 19.61 -10.66 -4.92
N ALA A 60 18.48 -10.02 -5.21
CA ALA A 60 17.27 -10.12 -4.40
C ALA A 60 16.81 -11.58 -4.25
N GLN A 61 16.58 -12.00 -3.01
CA GLN A 61 15.97 -13.28 -2.64
C GLN A 61 14.57 -13.08 -2.06
N SER A 62 14.34 -11.96 -1.37
CA SER A 62 13.05 -11.69 -0.74
C SER A 62 12.60 -10.24 -0.94
N VAL A 63 11.28 -10.07 -0.93
CA VAL A 63 10.61 -8.77 -0.82
C VAL A 63 9.90 -8.71 0.53
N ILE A 64 10.26 -7.73 1.34
CA ILE A 64 9.63 -7.38 2.61
C ILE A 64 8.52 -6.38 2.28
N SER A 65 7.27 -6.74 2.47
CA SER A 65 6.12 -5.86 2.26
C SER A 65 5.47 -5.51 3.59
N TYR A 66 5.14 -4.25 3.80
CA TYR A 66 4.46 -3.85 5.01
C TYR A 66 3.36 -2.82 4.76
N PHE A 67 2.38 -2.82 5.65
CA PHE A 67 1.21 -1.95 5.62
C PHE A 67 1.09 -1.21 6.95
N VAL A 68 0.96 0.11 6.89
CA VAL A 68 0.68 0.95 8.05
C VAL A 68 -0.79 1.34 7.99
N PRO A 69 -1.65 0.67 8.78
CA PRO A 69 -3.08 0.95 8.78
C PRO A 69 -3.38 2.26 9.52
N PHE A 70 -4.35 3.00 9.01
CA PHE A 70 -4.89 4.19 9.64
C PHE A 70 -5.91 3.83 10.74
N THR A 71 -6.16 4.76 11.64
CA THR A 71 -7.19 4.63 12.67
C THR A 71 -8.59 4.68 12.08
N SER A 72 -9.59 4.26 12.85
CA SER A 72 -11.00 4.30 12.44
C SER A 72 -11.47 5.71 12.10
N LEU A 73 -11.00 6.73 12.84
CA LEU A 73 -11.33 8.14 12.59
C LEU A 73 -10.83 8.58 11.22
N VAL A 74 -9.54 8.34 10.92
CA VAL A 74 -8.95 8.69 9.64
C VAL A 74 -9.66 7.97 8.48
N VAL A 75 -9.94 6.67 8.63
CA VAL A 75 -10.62 5.88 7.59
C VAL A 75 -12.07 6.33 7.37
N ALA A 76 -12.76 6.76 8.42
CA ALA A 76 -14.18 7.13 8.32
C ALA A 76 -14.42 8.51 7.68
N GLU A 77 -13.50 9.46 7.83
CA GLU A 77 -13.74 10.87 7.46
C GLU A 77 -14.01 11.09 5.97
N PRO A 78 -13.27 10.50 4.98
CA PRO A 78 -13.44 10.86 3.57
C PRO A 78 -14.85 10.71 3.01
N LYS A 79 -15.67 9.81 3.55
CA LYS A 79 -17.07 9.63 3.10
C LYS A 79 -18.03 10.66 3.67
N THR A 80 -17.61 11.44 4.68
CA THR A 80 -18.45 12.39 5.42
C THR A 80 -18.23 13.84 5.02
N VAL A 81 -17.21 14.11 4.21
CA VAL A 81 -16.81 15.46 3.79
C VAL A 81 -16.92 15.62 2.28
N ASP A 82 -17.14 16.86 1.85
CA ASP A 82 -17.00 17.25 0.45
C ASP A 82 -15.54 17.55 0.13
N GLY A 83 -15.02 17.01 -1.00
CA GLY A 83 -13.60 17.17 -1.36
C GLY A 83 -12.67 16.24 -0.59
N GLY A 84 -11.49 16.74 -0.22
CA GLY A 84 -10.47 16.02 0.53
C GLY A 84 -10.77 15.94 2.02
N SER A 85 -10.28 14.89 2.66
CA SER A 85 -10.38 14.67 4.10
C SER A 85 -9.11 15.17 4.79
N GLU A 86 -9.26 16.00 5.81
CA GLU A 86 -8.14 16.58 6.54
C GLU A 86 -7.32 15.51 7.28
N ALA A 87 -7.97 14.63 8.04
CA ALA A 87 -7.27 13.58 8.78
C ALA A 87 -6.57 12.58 7.85
N TRP A 88 -7.19 12.27 6.70
CA TRP A 88 -6.57 11.40 5.70
C TRP A 88 -5.38 12.09 5.04
N GLY A 89 -5.52 13.38 4.68
CA GLY A 89 -4.45 14.19 4.11
C GLY A 89 -3.25 14.31 5.05
N GLU A 90 -3.49 14.58 6.33
CA GLU A 90 -2.45 14.63 7.36
C GLU A 90 -1.72 13.28 7.50
N ALA A 91 -2.47 12.19 7.65
CA ALA A 91 -1.90 10.85 7.77
C ALA A 91 -1.06 10.48 6.54
N TYR A 92 -1.55 10.82 5.34
CA TYR A 92 -0.84 10.60 4.07
C TYR A 92 0.47 11.41 4.01
N ALA A 93 0.41 12.70 4.32
CA ALA A 93 1.56 13.60 4.26
C ALA A 93 2.67 13.24 5.27
N ILE A 94 2.30 12.67 6.42
CA ILE A 94 3.25 12.22 7.44
C ILE A 94 3.90 10.90 7.06
N ILE A 95 3.10 9.87 6.71
CA ILE A 95 3.64 8.52 6.59
C ILE A 95 4.47 8.30 5.31
N ASN A 96 4.12 8.95 4.19
CA ASN A 96 4.81 8.71 2.94
C ASN A 96 6.30 9.08 2.98
N PRO A 97 6.72 10.29 3.41
CA PRO A 97 8.13 10.60 3.58
C PRO A 97 8.77 9.77 4.70
N TYR A 98 8.02 9.42 5.75
CA TYR A 98 8.53 8.66 6.86
C TYR A 98 8.88 7.22 6.52
N PHE A 99 8.31 6.66 5.45
CA PHE A 99 8.74 5.36 4.94
C PHE A 99 10.25 5.31 4.63
N ASN A 100 10.87 6.42 4.26
CA ASN A 100 12.32 6.46 4.08
C ASN A 100 13.06 6.18 5.39
N VAL A 101 12.59 6.69 6.52
CA VAL A 101 13.18 6.43 7.84
C VAL A 101 13.04 4.96 8.22
N VAL A 102 11.87 4.37 8.00
CA VAL A 102 11.60 2.96 8.27
C VAL A 102 12.48 2.07 7.37
N ASN A 103 12.49 2.36 6.06
CA ASN A 103 13.26 1.60 5.08
C ASN A 103 14.76 1.66 5.35
N GLN A 104 15.31 2.82 5.68
CA GLN A 104 16.73 2.96 6.01
C GLN A 104 17.12 2.16 7.25
N ALA A 105 16.25 2.11 8.26
CA ALA A 105 16.50 1.26 9.43
C ALA A 105 16.54 -0.23 9.08
N VAL A 106 15.62 -0.71 8.22
CA VAL A 106 15.61 -2.10 7.75
C VAL A 106 16.83 -2.39 6.88
N ILE A 107 17.19 -1.50 5.96
CA ILE A 107 18.37 -1.62 5.10
C ILE A 107 19.64 -1.69 5.95
N GLN A 108 19.80 -0.81 6.93
CA GLN A 108 20.96 -0.80 7.81
C GLN A 108 21.07 -2.10 8.62
N TYR A 109 19.96 -2.55 9.20
CA TYR A 109 19.91 -3.82 9.93
C TYR A 109 20.36 -5.01 9.06
N LEU A 110 19.87 -5.09 7.82
CA LEU A 110 20.25 -6.15 6.88
C LEU A 110 21.73 -6.04 6.44
N SER A 111 22.20 -4.81 6.21
CA SER A 111 23.59 -4.53 5.85
C SER A 111 24.57 -4.95 6.97
N ASP A 112 24.22 -4.67 8.23
CA ASP A 112 25.03 -5.07 9.39
C ASP A 112 25.16 -6.60 9.53
N LEU A 113 24.21 -7.33 8.93
CA LEU A 113 24.23 -8.80 8.83
C LEU A 113 24.87 -9.32 7.53
N GLY A 114 25.38 -8.42 6.66
CA GLY A 114 26.06 -8.77 5.41
C GLY A 114 25.14 -8.99 4.22
N TYR A 115 23.87 -8.59 4.29
CA TYR A 115 22.91 -8.69 3.17
C TYR A 115 22.77 -7.37 2.42
N SER A 116 22.64 -7.46 1.09
CA SER A 116 22.22 -6.33 0.28
C SER A 116 20.74 -6.04 0.53
N ALA A 117 20.39 -4.76 0.55
CA ALA A 117 18.99 -4.35 0.61
C ALA A 117 18.76 -3.01 -0.11
N SER A 118 17.58 -2.85 -0.70
CA SER A 118 17.17 -1.64 -1.42
C SER A 118 15.68 -1.39 -1.23
N ALA A 119 15.28 -0.13 -1.28
CA ALA A 119 13.89 0.26 -1.21
C ALA A 119 13.50 1.13 -2.40
N VAL A 120 12.28 0.93 -2.89
CA VAL A 120 11.65 1.83 -3.86
C VAL A 120 10.87 2.89 -3.10
N GLN A 121 10.94 4.14 -3.53
CA GLN A 121 10.19 5.23 -2.92
C GLN A 121 8.67 4.94 -2.98
N ALA A 122 7.96 5.24 -1.89
CA ALA A 122 6.56 4.85 -1.71
C ALA A 122 5.55 5.61 -2.59
N THR A 123 5.88 6.83 -3.02
CA THR A 123 4.99 7.71 -3.81
C THR A 123 5.76 8.58 -4.77
N HIS A 124 5.04 9.15 -5.76
CA HIS A 124 5.59 10.09 -6.75
C HIS A 124 6.75 9.53 -7.60
N THR A 125 6.77 8.20 -7.79
CA THR A 125 7.73 7.48 -8.64
C THR A 125 7.13 7.06 -9.99
N TYR A 126 6.13 7.80 -10.46
CA TYR A 126 5.45 7.53 -11.73
C TYR A 126 5.64 8.70 -12.72
N ASP A 127 5.56 8.41 -14.02
CA ASP A 127 5.49 9.43 -15.04
C ASP A 127 4.13 10.15 -14.96
N PRO A 128 4.11 11.48 -14.73
CA PRO A 128 2.84 12.23 -14.59
C PRO A 128 1.96 12.22 -15.83
N LYS A 129 2.53 12.01 -17.04
CA LYS A 129 1.77 12.04 -18.30
C LYS A 129 0.91 10.80 -18.47
N ASP A 130 1.45 9.63 -18.14
CA ASP A 130 0.77 8.36 -18.36
C ASP A 130 0.54 7.58 -17.06
N MET A 131 0.96 8.16 -15.93
CA MET A 131 0.81 7.59 -14.58
C MET A 131 1.35 6.15 -14.49
N LYS A 132 2.51 5.92 -15.12
CA LYS A 132 3.22 4.66 -15.08
C LYS A 132 4.25 4.66 -13.96
N SER A 133 4.13 3.71 -13.05
CA SER A 133 5.14 3.44 -12.02
C SER A 133 5.84 2.12 -12.33
N MET A 134 7.15 2.09 -12.11
CA MET A 134 7.94 0.87 -12.29
C MET A 134 7.79 -0.13 -11.15
N TRP A 135 7.11 0.21 -10.07
CA TRP A 135 6.91 -0.66 -8.91
C TRP A 135 5.57 -0.41 -8.22
N SER A 136 4.89 -1.50 -7.85
CA SER A 136 3.63 -1.46 -7.12
C SER A 136 3.76 -2.11 -5.73
N HIS A 137 3.90 -1.29 -4.68
CA HIS A 137 3.92 -1.78 -3.29
C HIS A 137 2.67 -2.58 -2.91
N ARG A 138 1.50 -2.24 -3.47
CA ARG A 138 0.26 -2.99 -3.22
C ARG A 138 0.29 -4.38 -3.86
N SER A 139 0.83 -4.48 -5.07
CA SER A 139 0.98 -5.77 -5.74
C SER A 139 2.02 -6.64 -5.03
N ALA A 140 3.16 -6.06 -4.61
CA ALA A 140 4.15 -6.76 -3.79
C ALA A 140 3.55 -7.27 -2.48
N ALA A 141 2.72 -6.46 -1.81
CA ALA A 141 2.02 -6.85 -0.59
C ALA A 141 0.97 -7.96 -0.83
N ALA A 142 0.29 -7.96 -1.99
CA ALA A 142 -0.62 -9.04 -2.39
C ALA A 142 0.15 -10.35 -2.63
N ILE A 143 1.28 -10.29 -3.33
CA ILE A 143 2.16 -11.44 -3.58
C ILE A 143 2.70 -11.98 -2.25
N ALA A 144 3.03 -11.10 -1.29
CA ALA A 144 3.46 -11.49 0.05
C ALA A 144 2.31 -12.00 0.95
N GLY A 145 1.07 -12.10 0.45
CA GLY A 145 -0.07 -12.66 1.18
C GLY A 145 -0.72 -11.71 2.20
N LEU A 146 -0.38 -10.42 2.22
CA LEU A 146 -1.00 -9.46 3.15
C LEU A 146 -2.50 -9.24 2.91
N GLY A 147 -3.00 -9.57 1.72
CA GLY A 147 -4.41 -9.42 1.40
C GLY A 147 -4.73 -9.63 -0.08
N THR A 148 -5.94 -9.28 -0.47
CA THR A 148 -6.44 -9.38 -1.86
C THR A 148 -7.03 -8.06 -2.33
N PHE A 149 -6.98 -7.82 -3.65
CA PHE A 149 -7.57 -6.62 -4.22
C PHE A 149 -9.10 -6.66 -4.16
N GLY A 150 -9.68 -5.56 -3.69
CA GLY A 150 -11.11 -5.32 -3.75
C GLY A 150 -11.55 -4.67 -5.06
N ALA A 151 -12.88 -4.56 -5.24
CA ALA A 151 -13.50 -3.88 -6.38
C ALA A 151 -13.08 -2.41 -6.51
N ASN A 152 -12.72 -1.76 -5.40
CA ASN A 152 -12.17 -0.39 -5.37
C ASN A 152 -10.68 -0.31 -5.77
N ARG A 153 -10.09 -1.39 -6.29
CA ARG A 153 -8.68 -1.48 -6.69
C ARG A 153 -7.68 -1.29 -5.54
N MET A 154 -8.14 -1.37 -4.30
CA MET A 154 -7.30 -1.32 -3.10
C MET A 154 -7.06 -2.72 -2.55
N LEU A 155 -5.87 -2.94 -1.99
CA LEU A 155 -5.56 -4.18 -1.28
C LEU A 155 -6.25 -4.15 0.09
N ILE A 156 -7.04 -5.19 0.37
CA ILE A 156 -7.76 -5.35 1.64
C ILE A 156 -7.01 -6.40 2.47
N THR A 157 -6.36 -5.93 3.50
CA THR A 157 -5.59 -6.75 4.46
C THR A 157 -6.48 -7.24 5.61
N GLU A 158 -5.92 -8.01 6.54
CA GLU A 158 -6.58 -8.34 7.81
C GLU A 158 -6.88 -7.11 8.69
N LYS A 159 -6.18 -5.99 8.46
CA LYS A 159 -6.41 -4.70 9.14
C LYS A 159 -7.24 -3.72 8.30
N GLY A 160 -7.79 -4.18 7.19
CA GLY A 160 -8.56 -3.36 6.25
C GLY A 160 -7.73 -2.82 5.09
N SER A 161 -8.26 -1.81 4.39
CA SER A 161 -7.60 -1.17 3.24
C SER A 161 -7.24 0.30 3.46
N GLY A 162 -7.67 0.90 4.59
CA GLY A 162 -7.34 2.28 4.94
C GLY A 162 -5.95 2.38 5.54
N GLY A 163 -4.97 2.83 4.76
CA GLY A 163 -3.58 2.94 5.16
C GLY A 163 -2.62 3.03 3.98
N ARG A 164 -1.33 2.82 4.22
CA ARG A 164 -0.28 2.94 3.19
C ARG A 164 0.64 1.71 3.18
N PHE A 165 1.08 1.35 2.00
CA PHE A 165 1.99 0.22 1.76
C PHE A 165 3.38 0.71 1.41
N CYS A 166 4.39 -0.05 1.84
CA CYS A 166 5.76 0.10 1.39
C CYS A 166 6.46 -1.26 1.30
N SER A 167 7.63 -1.31 0.68
CA SER A 167 8.41 -2.55 0.56
C SER A 167 9.90 -2.30 0.46
N VAL A 168 10.69 -3.28 0.90
CA VAL A 168 12.15 -3.34 0.83
C VAL A 168 12.54 -4.67 0.18
N LEU A 169 13.50 -4.63 -0.73
CA LEU A 169 14.10 -5.81 -1.37
C LEU A 169 15.39 -6.19 -0.62
N THR A 170 15.69 -7.49 -0.55
CA THR A 170 16.93 -7.95 0.10
C THR A 170 17.46 -9.25 -0.49
N SER A 171 18.79 -9.46 -0.38
CA SER A 171 19.44 -10.72 -0.69
C SER A 171 19.28 -11.78 0.42
N ALA A 172 18.71 -11.42 1.58
CA ALA A 172 18.39 -12.40 2.61
C ALA A 172 17.18 -13.26 2.21
N THR A 173 17.24 -14.57 2.47
CA THR A 173 16.10 -15.48 2.26
C THR A 173 15.18 -15.44 3.49
N LEU A 174 14.04 -14.76 3.37
CA LEU A 174 13.10 -14.47 4.45
C LEU A 174 11.69 -15.03 4.22
N TYR A 175 11.37 -15.46 3.00
CA TYR A 175 10.04 -15.91 2.63
C TYR A 175 9.78 -17.36 3.07
N GLU A 176 8.51 -17.66 3.25
CA GLU A 176 7.95 -19.01 3.36
C GLU A 176 6.75 -19.10 2.44
N GLU A 177 6.46 -20.28 1.91
CA GLU A 177 5.24 -20.48 1.13
C GLU A 177 4.02 -20.19 2.01
N GLN A 178 3.16 -19.32 1.49
CA GLN A 178 1.91 -18.95 2.17
C GLN A 178 0.72 -19.37 1.32
N ALA A 179 -0.34 -19.82 1.99
CA ALA A 179 -1.61 -20.03 1.33
C ALA A 179 -2.13 -18.69 0.77
N PRO A 180 -2.78 -18.68 -0.40
CA PRO A 180 -3.39 -17.48 -0.94
C PRO A 180 -4.38 -16.87 0.05
N ALA A 181 -4.30 -15.54 0.24
CA ALA A 181 -5.22 -14.84 1.10
C ALA A 181 -6.66 -14.90 0.52
N GLU A 182 -7.64 -15.15 1.38
CA GLU A 182 -9.05 -15.11 0.98
C GLU A 182 -9.53 -13.68 0.74
N THR A 183 -10.40 -13.51 -0.27
CA THR A 183 -10.98 -12.19 -0.53
C THR A 183 -11.96 -11.76 0.56
N ARG A 184 -11.75 -10.56 1.07
CA ARG A 184 -12.66 -9.89 2.02
C ARG A 184 -13.67 -8.99 1.31
N CYS A 185 -13.48 -8.72 0.02
CA CYS A 185 -14.38 -7.88 -0.76
C CYS A 185 -15.70 -8.61 -1.06
N LEU A 186 -16.81 -8.14 -0.50
CA LEU A 186 -18.12 -8.72 -0.71
C LEU A 186 -18.58 -8.68 -2.17
N TYR A 187 -18.17 -7.64 -2.93
CA TYR A 187 -18.45 -7.58 -4.35
C TYR A 187 -17.71 -8.67 -5.13
N VAL A 188 -16.42 -8.85 -4.87
CA VAL A 188 -15.60 -9.90 -5.52
C VAL A 188 -16.05 -11.30 -5.09
N LYS A 189 -16.43 -11.45 -3.81
CA LYS A 189 -16.85 -12.75 -3.25
C LYS A 189 -18.19 -13.24 -3.80
N ASN A 190 -19.18 -12.37 -3.92
CA ASN A 190 -20.55 -12.80 -4.24
C ASN A 190 -21.44 -11.70 -4.89
N GLY A 191 -20.89 -10.56 -5.28
CA GLY A 191 -21.64 -9.47 -5.90
C GLY A 191 -22.53 -8.65 -4.97
N SER A 192 -22.57 -8.92 -3.65
CA SER A 192 -23.54 -8.32 -2.72
C SER A 192 -23.23 -6.88 -2.29
N CYS A 193 -22.12 -6.30 -2.74
CA CYS A 193 -21.73 -4.94 -2.44
C CYS A 193 -21.54 -4.12 -3.75
N GLY A 194 -21.08 -2.91 -3.65
CA GLY A 194 -20.84 -2.00 -4.78
C GLY A 194 -20.82 -0.54 -4.31
N LEU A 195 -20.70 -0.35 -2.99
CA LEU A 195 -20.72 0.98 -2.36
C LEU A 195 -19.61 1.89 -2.90
N CYS A 196 -18.42 1.33 -3.19
CA CYS A 196 -17.29 2.08 -3.72
C CYS A 196 -17.56 2.69 -5.10
N PHE A 197 -18.38 2.03 -5.93
CA PHE A 197 -18.79 2.59 -7.23
C PHE A 197 -19.76 3.76 -7.07
N LYS A 198 -20.69 3.64 -6.10
CA LYS A 198 -21.75 4.62 -5.88
C LYS A 198 -21.24 5.93 -5.27
N ILE A 199 -20.17 5.88 -4.47
CA ILE A 199 -19.64 7.05 -3.78
C ILE A 199 -18.60 7.83 -4.60
N CYS A 200 -18.10 7.27 -5.72
CA CYS A 200 -17.09 7.95 -6.52
C CYS A 200 -17.64 9.29 -7.07
N PRO A 201 -17.09 10.44 -6.66
CA PRO A 201 -17.68 11.74 -6.97
C PRO A 201 -17.57 12.09 -8.45
N VAL A 202 -16.67 11.44 -9.17
CA VAL A 202 -16.36 11.70 -10.59
C VAL A 202 -16.60 10.47 -11.48
N ASN A 203 -17.22 9.42 -10.96
CA ASN A 203 -17.45 8.14 -11.66
C ASN A 203 -16.21 7.52 -12.30
N ALA A 204 -15.03 7.81 -11.77
CA ALA A 204 -13.78 7.21 -12.22
C ALA A 204 -13.70 5.70 -11.94
N LEU A 205 -14.47 5.22 -10.97
CA LEU A 205 -14.56 3.82 -10.57
C LEU A 205 -15.97 3.30 -10.81
N VAL A 206 -16.12 2.37 -11.74
CA VAL A 206 -17.35 1.66 -12.06
C VAL A 206 -17.12 0.14 -12.05
N PRO A 207 -18.16 -0.71 -12.08
CA PRO A 207 -18.01 -2.16 -11.93
C PRO A 207 -16.92 -2.79 -12.81
N ASP A 208 -16.88 -2.41 -14.09
CA ASP A 208 -16.04 -3.07 -15.09
C ASP A 208 -14.79 -2.27 -15.46
N SER A 209 -14.65 -1.02 -14.99
CA SER A 209 -13.51 -0.17 -15.34
C SER A 209 -13.08 0.78 -14.23
N PHE A 210 -11.87 1.27 -14.38
CA PHE A 210 -11.30 2.33 -13.54
C PHE A 210 -10.48 3.29 -14.40
N ASP A 211 -10.91 4.54 -14.44
CA ASP A 211 -10.15 5.62 -15.08
C ASP A 211 -9.24 6.31 -14.05
N LYS A 212 -7.95 5.98 -14.13
CA LYS A 212 -6.95 6.54 -13.21
C LYS A 212 -6.73 8.04 -13.40
N PHE A 213 -6.93 8.57 -14.61
CA PHE A 213 -6.72 10.00 -14.90
C PHE A 213 -7.84 10.84 -14.29
N ILE A 214 -9.09 10.46 -14.50
CA ILE A 214 -10.25 11.13 -13.87
C ILE A 214 -10.13 11.06 -12.32
N CYS A 215 -9.69 9.92 -11.78
CA CYS A 215 -9.45 9.78 -10.34
C CYS A 215 -8.34 10.72 -9.84
N GLN A 216 -7.23 10.80 -10.57
CA GLN A 216 -6.11 11.68 -10.20
C GLN A 216 -6.48 13.15 -10.31
N ASP A 217 -7.26 13.54 -11.30
CA ASP A 217 -7.74 14.93 -11.44
C ASP A 217 -8.55 15.37 -10.22
N GLU A 218 -9.41 14.47 -9.68
CA GLU A 218 -10.14 14.76 -8.45
C GLU A 218 -9.19 14.83 -7.23
N CYS A 219 -8.18 13.96 -7.15
CA CYS A 219 -7.15 14.04 -6.11
C CYS A 219 -6.36 15.35 -6.19
N ASN A 220 -5.96 15.77 -7.40
CA ASN A 220 -5.25 17.04 -7.63
C ASN A 220 -6.12 18.27 -7.29
N LYS A 221 -7.44 18.18 -7.51
CA LYS A 221 -8.38 19.24 -7.11
C LYS A 221 -8.46 19.33 -5.58
N ASN A 222 -8.54 18.20 -4.89
CA ASN A 222 -8.56 18.15 -3.43
C ASN A 222 -7.24 18.68 -2.85
N GLN A 223 -6.09 18.35 -3.46
CA GLN A 223 -4.77 18.82 -3.04
C GLN A 223 -4.67 20.34 -2.94
N LYS A 224 -5.33 21.09 -3.85
CA LYS A 224 -5.32 22.56 -3.86
C LYS A 224 -6.00 23.17 -2.62
N GLN A 225 -6.83 22.40 -1.93
CA GLN A 225 -7.59 22.82 -0.74
C GLN A 225 -7.06 22.15 0.53
N ASP A 226 -6.23 21.13 0.39
CA ASP A 226 -5.66 20.37 1.49
C ASP A 226 -4.49 21.13 2.11
N ARG A 227 -4.56 21.40 3.41
CA ARG A 227 -3.52 22.15 4.14
C ARG A 227 -2.20 21.40 4.29
N HIS A 228 -2.21 20.08 4.07
CA HIS A 228 -1.02 19.22 4.10
C HIS A 228 -0.45 18.95 2.70
N GLY A 229 -1.11 19.46 1.65
CA GLY A 229 -0.71 19.28 0.27
C GLY A 229 -0.91 17.85 -0.26
N ALA A 230 -1.83 17.08 0.35
CA ALA A 230 -2.06 15.69 -0.01
C ALA A 230 -2.99 15.57 -1.23
N ASP A 231 -2.53 14.87 -2.27
CA ASP A 231 -3.28 14.53 -3.47
C ASP A 231 -4.17 13.29 -3.22
N THR A 232 -5.18 13.43 -2.39
CA THR A 232 -6.02 12.31 -1.93
C THR A 232 -7.51 12.58 -2.11
N CYS A 233 -8.29 11.48 -2.18
CA CYS A 233 -9.74 11.49 -2.10
C CYS A 233 -10.24 10.52 -1.02
N GLY A 234 -9.87 9.23 -1.08
CA GLY A 234 -10.17 8.21 -0.06
C GLY A 234 -11.62 7.74 0.01
N LYS A 235 -12.59 8.33 -0.69
CA LYS A 235 -14.03 8.04 -0.56
C LYS A 235 -14.38 6.58 -0.83
N CYS A 236 -13.86 5.99 -1.91
CA CYS A 236 -14.11 4.58 -2.28
C CYS A 236 -13.51 3.57 -1.28
N ILE A 237 -12.49 3.99 -0.50
CA ILE A 237 -11.96 3.22 0.61
C ILE A 237 -12.86 3.40 1.83
N SER A 238 -13.10 4.64 2.23
CA SER A 238 -13.84 5.01 3.44
C SER A 238 -15.24 4.40 3.52
N VAL A 239 -15.94 4.25 2.38
CA VAL A 239 -17.28 3.64 2.34
C VAL A 239 -17.26 2.12 2.44
N CYS A 240 -16.11 1.50 2.24
CA CYS A 240 -15.99 0.04 2.21
C CYS A 240 -16.22 -0.54 3.62
N PRO A 241 -17.12 -1.53 3.79
CA PRO A 241 -17.38 -2.15 5.11
C PRO A 241 -16.14 -2.81 5.74
N VAL A 242 -15.16 -3.16 4.92
CA VAL A 242 -13.89 -3.77 5.34
C VAL A 242 -12.69 -2.83 5.14
N ALA A 243 -12.93 -1.51 5.11
CA ALA A 243 -11.83 -0.54 5.04
C ALA A 243 -11.03 -0.48 6.34
N TYR A 244 -11.70 -0.72 7.46
CA TYR A 244 -11.13 -0.81 8.80
C TYR A 244 -11.55 -2.14 9.44
N ILE A 245 -10.59 -2.88 9.94
CA ILE A 245 -10.75 -4.13 10.70
C ILE A 245 -9.84 -4.02 11.92
N ASP A 246 -10.34 -4.31 13.12
CA ASP A 246 -9.57 -4.24 14.38
C ASP A 246 -8.40 -5.23 14.44
#